data_06cee99778d8c64b2112800f8135fb90
#
_entry.id   06cee99778d8c64b2112800f8135fb90
#
_cell.length_a   1.000
_cell.length_b   1.000
_cell.length_c   1.000
_cell.angle_alpha   90.00
_cell.angle_beta   90.00
_cell.angle_gamma   90.00
#
_symmetry.space_group_name_H-M   'P 1'
#
loop_
_entity.id
_entity.type
_entity.pdbx_description
1 polymer ?
#
loop_
_entity_poly.entity_id
_entity_poly.type
_entity_poly.pdbx_seq_one_letter_code
_entity_poly.pdbx_strand_id
1 'polypeptide(L)'
;MSIPKIIHYCWFGGGAISPENRKCMESWKKYCPDYKIIEWNEQNFEISQNRYAQQAYEAKKYAFVSDYVRLAVLYEYGGIYLDTDVELVRPLDELLELPGFMGFQTNNEVATGLGFGARKGNSVVQALLRDYDALDFLKLRVL
;
A
#
# COMPACT_ATOMS: atom_id res chain seq x y z
N MET A 1 11.70 -6.38 17.73
CA MET A 1 10.38 -6.50 17.07
C MET A 1 10.58 -6.53 15.56
N SER A 2 9.85 -7.36 14.88
CA SER A 2 9.91 -7.46 13.43
C SER A 2 8.66 -6.85 12.77
N ILE A 3 8.73 -6.64 11.46
CA ILE A 3 7.56 -6.28 10.66
C ILE A 3 6.62 -7.48 10.66
N PRO A 4 5.32 -7.31 10.92
CA PRO A 4 4.37 -8.43 10.90
C PRO A 4 4.28 -9.11 9.54
N LYS A 5 4.01 -10.41 9.54
CA LYS A 5 3.81 -11.20 8.33
C LYS A 5 2.43 -10.96 7.74
N ILE A 6 2.22 -9.74 7.25
CA ILE A 6 0.97 -9.31 6.64
C ILE A 6 1.31 -8.62 5.32
N ILE A 7 0.65 -9.04 4.24
CA ILE A 7 0.72 -8.34 2.96
C ILE A 7 -0.62 -7.63 2.76
N HIS A 8 -0.54 -6.32 2.58
CA HIS A 8 -1.70 -5.47 2.31
C HIS A 8 -1.72 -5.08 0.83
N TYR A 9 -2.90 -5.03 0.25
CA TYR A 9 -3.07 -4.41 -1.06
C TYR A 9 -4.41 -3.69 -1.11
N CYS A 10 -4.56 -2.79 -2.07
CA CYS A 10 -5.78 -2.01 -2.27
C CYS A 10 -6.45 -2.40 -3.58
N TRP A 11 -7.78 -2.47 -3.55
CA TRP A 11 -8.57 -2.64 -4.76
C TRP A 11 -9.89 -1.90 -4.60
N PHE A 12 -9.93 -0.65 -5.09
CA PHE A 12 -11.10 0.20 -5.01
C PHE A 12 -11.80 0.29 -6.36
N GLY A 13 -13.09 0.63 -6.33
CA GLY A 13 -13.88 0.84 -7.54
C GLY A 13 -14.66 -0.37 -8.02
N GLY A 14 -14.46 -1.54 -7.44
CA GLY A 14 -15.27 -2.73 -7.68
C GLY A 14 -15.03 -3.46 -8.99
N GLY A 15 -14.03 -3.07 -9.79
CA GLY A 15 -13.70 -3.76 -11.02
C GLY A 15 -13.03 -5.11 -10.78
N ALA A 16 -12.92 -5.91 -11.84
CA ALA A 16 -12.21 -7.19 -11.74
C ALA A 16 -10.70 -6.98 -11.82
N ILE A 17 -9.97 -7.75 -11.03
CA ILE A 17 -8.50 -7.78 -11.11
C ILE A 17 -8.11 -8.52 -12.37
N SER A 18 -7.17 -7.96 -13.16
CA SER A 18 -6.75 -8.56 -14.42
C SER A 18 -6.08 -9.92 -14.20
N PRO A 19 -6.09 -10.83 -15.22
CA PRO A 19 -5.37 -12.09 -15.10
C PRO A 19 -3.87 -11.91 -14.83
N GLU A 20 -3.26 -10.88 -15.40
CA GLU A 20 -1.85 -10.58 -15.21
C GLU A 20 -1.56 -10.22 -13.75
N ASN A 21 -2.41 -9.37 -13.16
CA ASN A 21 -2.25 -8.99 -11.76
C ASN A 21 -2.55 -10.15 -10.83
N ARG A 22 -3.55 -10.99 -11.14
CA ARG A 22 -3.82 -12.20 -10.36
C ARG A 22 -2.60 -13.13 -10.34
N LYS A 23 -1.90 -13.25 -11.44
CA LYS A 23 -0.68 -14.05 -11.53
C LYS A 23 0.42 -13.49 -10.62
N CYS A 24 0.57 -12.17 -10.60
CA CYS A 24 1.49 -11.52 -9.67
C CYS A 24 1.12 -11.84 -8.22
N MET A 25 -0.16 -11.73 -7.88
CA MET A 25 -0.64 -12.00 -6.52
C MET A 25 -0.46 -13.46 -6.11
N GLU A 26 -0.54 -14.39 -7.06
CA GLU A 26 -0.26 -15.82 -6.79
C GLU A 26 1.19 -16.02 -6.32
N SER A 27 2.13 -15.22 -6.82
CA SER A 27 3.52 -15.30 -6.38
C SER A 27 3.67 -14.95 -4.89
N TRP A 28 2.81 -14.11 -4.36
CA TRP A 28 2.84 -13.78 -2.94
C TRP A 28 2.55 -15.00 -2.07
N LYS A 29 1.57 -15.82 -2.48
CA LYS A 29 1.23 -17.05 -1.78
C LYS A 29 2.33 -18.11 -1.94
N LYS A 30 2.98 -18.12 -3.09
CA LYS A 30 4.07 -19.07 -3.37
C LYS A 30 5.28 -18.81 -2.49
N TYR A 31 5.70 -17.55 -2.36
CA TYR A 31 6.94 -17.19 -1.65
C TYR A 31 6.72 -16.80 -0.20
N CYS A 32 5.50 -16.42 0.15
CA CYS A 32 5.12 -16.03 1.51
C CYS A 32 3.86 -16.77 1.96
N PRO A 33 3.89 -18.12 1.99
CA PRO A 33 2.68 -18.91 2.24
C PRO A 33 2.11 -18.73 3.65
N ASP A 34 2.93 -18.31 4.60
CA ASP A 34 2.51 -18.11 6.01
C ASP A 34 2.15 -16.66 6.33
N TYR A 35 2.12 -15.78 5.31
CA TYR A 35 1.69 -14.40 5.52
C TYR A 35 0.18 -14.29 5.35
N LYS A 36 -0.43 -13.42 6.17
CA LYS A 36 -1.82 -13.03 5.97
C LYS A 36 -1.88 -12.00 4.84
N ILE A 37 -2.80 -12.19 3.89
CA ILE A 37 -3.01 -11.24 2.78
C ILE A 37 -4.35 -10.55 3.00
N ILE A 38 -4.35 -9.22 3.01
CA ILE A 38 -5.54 -8.41 3.27
C ILE A 38 -5.80 -7.49 2.09
N GLU A 39 -7.00 -7.58 1.52
CA GLU A 39 -7.50 -6.62 0.53
C GLU A 39 -8.17 -5.47 1.25
N TRP A 40 -7.81 -4.24 0.87
CA TRP A 40 -8.48 -3.03 1.35
C TRP A 40 -9.35 -2.46 0.23
N ASN A 41 -10.60 -2.23 0.53
CA ASN A 41 -11.58 -1.74 -0.43
C ASN A 41 -12.65 -0.91 0.30
N GLU A 42 -13.71 -0.54 -0.42
CA GLU A 42 -14.79 0.28 0.13
C GLU A 42 -15.51 -0.34 1.31
N GLN A 43 -15.46 -1.66 1.45
CA GLN A 43 -16.20 -2.37 2.49
C GLN A 43 -15.47 -2.40 3.83
N ASN A 44 -14.16 -2.25 3.84
CA ASN A 44 -13.37 -2.38 5.07
C ASN A 44 -12.47 -1.19 5.38
N PHE A 45 -12.49 -0.15 4.55
CA PHE A 45 -11.71 1.07 4.80
C PHE A 45 -12.61 2.29 4.66
N GLU A 46 -12.63 3.15 5.68
CA GLU A 46 -13.42 4.38 5.65
C GLU A 46 -12.63 5.49 4.94
N ILE A 47 -12.95 5.70 3.65
CA ILE A 47 -12.23 6.65 2.80
C ILE A 47 -12.43 8.08 3.29
N SER A 48 -13.59 8.39 3.88
CA SER A 48 -13.94 9.73 4.35
C SER A 48 -13.07 10.23 5.49
N GLN A 49 -12.25 9.37 6.09
CA GLN A 49 -11.37 9.80 7.18
C GLN A 49 -10.26 10.75 6.73
N ASN A 50 -10.03 10.86 5.41
CA ASN A 50 -9.03 11.77 4.86
C ASN A 50 -9.60 12.48 3.63
N ARG A 51 -9.48 13.81 3.61
CA ARG A 51 -10.06 14.63 2.53
C ARG A 51 -9.42 14.31 1.17
N TYR A 52 -8.11 14.17 1.12
CA TYR A 52 -7.41 13.85 -0.13
C TYR A 52 -7.91 12.53 -0.71
N ALA A 53 -7.97 11.48 0.11
CA ALA A 53 -8.43 10.16 -0.33
C ALA A 53 -9.88 10.21 -0.80
N GLN A 54 -10.76 10.92 -0.09
CA GLN A 54 -12.16 11.03 -0.47
C GLN A 54 -12.33 11.76 -1.79
N GLN A 55 -11.62 12.86 -2.00
CA GLN A 55 -11.67 13.61 -3.25
C GLN A 55 -11.17 12.77 -4.41
N ALA A 56 -10.07 12.02 -4.21
CA ALA A 56 -9.54 11.12 -5.23
C ALA A 56 -10.54 10.01 -5.56
N TYR A 57 -11.21 9.47 -4.57
CA TYR A 57 -12.21 8.43 -4.76
C TYR A 57 -13.41 8.96 -5.56
N GLU A 58 -13.93 10.13 -5.22
CA GLU A 58 -15.04 10.75 -5.94
C GLU A 58 -14.68 11.05 -7.39
N ALA A 59 -13.41 11.36 -7.65
CA ALA A 59 -12.90 11.57 -9.00
C ALA A 59 -12.58 10.25 -9.73
N LYS A 60 -12.81 9.10 -9.09
CA LYS A 60 -12.50 7.76 -9.61
C LYS A 60 -11.02 7.57 -9.91
N LYS A 61 -10.17 8.23 -9.15
CA LYS A 61 -8.70 8.13 -9.24
C LYS A 61 -8.19 7.18 -8.15
N TYR A 62 -8.44 5.89 -8.35
CA TYR A 62 -8.22 4.88 -7.29
C TYR A 62 -6.75 4.66 -6.94
N ALA A 63 -5.84 4.88 -7.88
CA ALA A 63 -4.41 4.81 -7.57
C ALA A 63 -4.02 5.85 -6.51
N PHE A 64 -4.61 7.04 -6.57
CA PHE A 64 -4.35 8.09 -5.57
C PHE A 64 -5.01 7.78 -4.24
N VAL A 65 -6.16 7.10 -4.24
CA VAL A 65 -6.77 6.61 -3.00
C VAL A 65 -5.81 5.65 -2.30
N SER A 66 -5.25 4.71 -3.03
CA SER A 66 -4.33 3.71 -2.45
C SER A 66 -3.03 4.34 -1.95
N ASP A 67 -2.60 5.47 -2.50
CA ASP A 67 -1.42 6.19 -1.98
C ASP A 67 -1.59 6.59 -0.51
N TYR A 68 -2.81 6.97 -0.12
CA TYR A 68 -3.11 7.26 1.27
C TYR A 68 -3.34 5.99 2.09
N VAL A 69 -4.16 5.07 1.57
CA VAL A 69 -4.59 3.89 2.31
C VAL A 69 -3.39 3.02 2.70
N ARG A 70 -2.39 2.88 1.83
CA ARG A 70 -1.20 2.09 2.14
C ARG A 70 -0.47 2.61 3.37
N LEU A 71 -0.39 3.92 3.52
CA LEU A 71 0.24 4.55 4.69
C LEU A 71 -0.59 4.32 5.94
N ALA A 72 -1.91 4.50 5.84
CA ALA A 72 -2.81 4.35 6.98
C ALA A 72 -2.78 2.93 7.54
N VAL A 73 -2.83 1.91 6.67
CA VAL A 73 -2.86 0.52 7.13
C VAL A 73 -1.51 0.07 7.65
N LEU A 74 -0.40 0.52 7.07
CA LEU A 74 0.92 0.20 7.60
C LEU A 74 1.16 0.84 8.95
N TYR A 75 0.68 2.07 9.15
CA TYR A 75 0.81 2.72 10.44
C TYR A 75 0.02 1.99 11.52
N GLU A 76 -1.21 1.60 11.20
CA GLU A 76 -2.10 1.00 12.17
C GLU A 76 -1.77 -0.47 12.47
N TYR A 77 -1.42 -1.25 11.46
CA TYR A 77 -1.23 -2.69 11.60
C TYR A 77 0.20 -3.14 11.45
N GLY A 78 1.03 -2.38 10.75
CA GLY A 78 2.33 -2.86 10.28
C GLY A 78 2.16 -3.88 9.18
N GLY A 79 3.27 -4.28 8.58
CA GLY A 79 3.28 -5.27 7.51
C GLY A 79 3.93 -4.72 6.24
N ILE A 80 3.58 -5.32 5.12
CA ILE A 80 4.13 -4.97 3.81
C ILE A 80 2.99 -4.64 2.86
N TYR A 81 3.12 -3.51 2.16
CA TYR A 81 2.18 -3.13 1.11
C TYR A 81 2.77 -3.48 -0.26
N LEU A 82 1.96 -4.11 -1.11
CA LEU A 82 2.30 -4.38 -2.50
C LEU A 82 1.14 -3.96 -3.40
N ASP A 83 1.44 -3.30 -4.52
CA ASP A 83 0.46 -3.13 -5.59
C ASP A 83 0.18 -4.47 -6.26
N THR A 84 -1.00 -4.63 -6.84
CA THR A 84 -1.43 -5.93 -7.42
C THR A 84 -0.59 -6.37 -8.60
N ASP A 85 0.16 -5.46 -9.23
CA ASP A 85 1.02 -5.75 -10.37
C ASP A 85 2.46 -6.07 -9.98
N VAL A 86 2.72 -6.28 -8.69
CA VAL A 86 4.04 -6.66 -8.19
C VAL A 86 4.15 -8.17 -8.10
N GLU A 87 5.15 -8.73 -8.78
CA GLU A 87 5.46 -10.16 -8.69
C GLU A 87 6.63 -10.37 -7.73
N LEU A 88 6.49 -11.32 -6.81
CA LEU A 88 7.59 -11.75 -5.95
C LEU A 88 8.40 -12.84 -6.63
N VAL A 89 9.72 -12.81 -6.46
CA VAL A 89 10.63 -13.82 -7.00
C VAL A 89 11.38 -14.56 -5.89
N ARG A 90 11.17 -14.17 -4.64
CA ARG A 90 11.71 -14.84 -3.46
C ARG A 90 10.95 -14.39 -2.21
N PRO A 91 11.10 -15.11 -1.07
CA PRO A 91 10.45 -14.72 0.18
C PRO A 91 10.89 -13.35 0.67
N LEU A 92 10.00 -12.68 1.42
CA LEU A 92 10.26 -11.35 2.00
C LEU A 92 10.81 -11.43 3.44
N ASP A 93 11.07 -12.63 3.95
CA ASP A 93 11.38 -12.84 5.35
C ASP A 93 12.59 -12.04 5.84
N GLU A 94 13.62 -11.89 5.01
CA GLU A 94 14.81 -11.13 5.39
C GLU A 94 14.52 -9.65 5.66
N LEU A 95 13.50 -9.10 5.02
CA LEU A 95 13.14 -7.69 5.19
C LEU A 95 12.36 -7.42 6.48
N LEU A 96 11.82 -8.46 7.10
CA LEU A 96 10.99 -8.31 8.30
C LEU A 96 11.76 -7.80 9.53
N GLU A 97 13.08 -7.97 9.56
CA GLU A 97 13.91 -7.52 10.67
C GLU A 97 14.26 -6.04 10.58
N LEU A 98 13.97 -5.40 9.46
CA LEU A 98 14.20 -3.96 9.30
C LEU A 98 13.08 -3.17 10.00
N PRO A 99 13.36 -1.93 10.45
CA PRO A 99 12.29 -1.07 10.98
C PRO A 99 11.30 -0.64 9.90
N GLY A 100 11.76 -0.57 8.65
CA GLY A 100 10.97 -0.28 7.48
C GLY A 100 11.81 -0.33 6.23
N PHE A 101 11.15 -0.39 5.07
CA PHE A 101 11.83 -0.37 3.78
C PHE A 101 10.88 0.15 2.70
N MET A 102 11.46 0.63 1.60
CA MET A 102 10.72 1.09 0.42
C MET A 102 11.45 0.60 -0.83
N GLY A 103 10.67 0.24 -1.86
CA GLY A 103 11.23 -0.15 -3.14
C GLY A 103 11.65 1.03 -4.00
N PHE A 104 12.58 0.78 -4.92
CA PHE A 104 13.01 1.77 -5.90
C PHE A 104 12.58 1.37 -7.30
N GLN A 105 12.26 2.37 -8.12
CA GLN A 105 12.10 2.20 -9.56
C GLN A 105 13.46 2.25 -10.25
N THR A 106 13.48 1.90 -11.55
CA THR A 106 14.73 1.87 -12.33
C THR A 106 15.40 3.23 -12.46
N ASN A 107 14.67 4.32 -12.23
CA ASN A 107 15.20 5.69 -12.27
C ASN A 107 15.66 6.19 -10.89
N ASN A 108 15.84 5.30 -9.94
CA ASN A 108 16.26 5.60 -8.56
C ASN A 108 15.24 6.42 -7.74
N GLU A 109 13.99 6.49 -8.19
CA GLU A 109 12.93 7.09 -7.39
C GLU A 109 12.29 6.06 -6.47
N VAL A 110 11.89 6.49 -5.27
CA VAL A 110 11.16 5.63 -4.35
C VAL A 110 9.77 5.37 -4.90
N ALA A 111 9.38 4.08 -4.95
CA ALA A 111 8.07 3.66 -5.41
C ALA A 111 7.41 2.80 -4.33
N THR A 112 6.53 3.40 -3.54
CA THR A 112 5.90 2.71 -2.40
C THR A 112 5.00 1.56 -2.83
N GLY A 113 4.52 1.57 -4.08
CA GLY A 113 3.72 0.46 -4.62
C GLY A 113 4.52 -0.80 -4.93
N LEU A 114 5.84 -0.67 -5.17
CA LEU A 114 6.71 -1.80 -5.48
C LEU A 114 7.07 -2.64 -4.25
N GLY A 115 6.92 -2.08 -3.07
CA GLY A 115 7.19 -2.78 -1.82
C GLY A 115 7.46 -1.74 -0.76
N PHE A 116 6.60 -1.70 0.24
CA PHE A 116 6.69 -0.73 1.32
C PHE A 116 6.35 -1.48 2.60
N GLY A 117 7.32 -1.60 3.47
CA GLY A 117 7.15 -2.32 4.72
C GLY A 117 7.49 -1.47 5.92
N ALA A 118 6.79 -1.69 7.02
CA ALA A 118 7.05 -0.97 8.26
C ALA A 118 6.47 -1.73 9.45
N ARG A 119 7.07 -1.50 10.62
CA ARG A 119 6.48 -1.89 11.89
C ARG A 119 5.31 -0.98 12.21
N LYS A 120 4.34 -1.51 12.95
CA LYS A 120 3.21 -0.74 13.44
C LYS A 120 3.70 0.53 14.16
N GLY A 121 3.10 1.68 13.86
CA GLY A 121 3.45 2.93 14.50
C GLY A 121 4.76 3.55 14.04
N ASN A 122 5.32 3.10 12.92
CA ASN A 122 6.59 3.62 12.39
C ASN A 122 6.53 5.14 12.23
N SER A 123 7.56 5.84 12.72
CA SER A 123 7.57 7.32 12.74
C SER A 123 7.67 7.95 11.36
N VAL A 124 8.33 7.29 10.42
CA VAL A 124 8.41 7.80 9.03
C VAL A 124 7.03 7.71 8.37
N VAL A 125 6.34 6.58 8.55
CA VAL A 125 4.98 6.39 8.04
C VAL A 125 4.04 7.45 8.65
N GLN A 126 4.18 7.72 9.96
CA GLN A 126 3.39 8.74 10.63
C GLN A 126 3.60 10.13 10.03
N ALA A 127 4.86 10.48 9.75
CA ALA A 127 5.17 11.77 9.14
C ALA A 127 4.54 11.90 7.75
N LEU A 128 4.60 10.84 6.95
CA LEU A 128 3.99 10.83 5.63
C LEU A 128 2.46 10.95 5.70
N LEU A 129 1.83 10.29 6.67
CA LEU A 129 0.39 10.42 6.88
C LEU A 129 -0.02 11.85 7.22
N ARG A 130 0.75 12.53 8.07
CA ARG A 130 0.47 13.92 8.44
C ARG A 130 0.49 14.84 7.23
N ASP A 131 1.36 14.59 6.27
CA ASP A 131 1.39 15.38 5.04
C ASP A 131 0.07 15.28 4.29
N TYR A 132 -0.58 14.11 4.27
CA TYR A 132 -1.87 13.93 3.60
C TYR A 132 -3.01 14.67 4.29
N ASP A 133 -2.90 14.98 5.56
CA ASP A 133 -3.94 15.76 6.26
C ASP A 133 -4.04 17.19 5.72
N ALA A 134 -2.95 17.72 5.18
CA ALA A 134 -2.90 19.08 4.62
C ALA A 134 -3.11 19.11 3.10
N LEU A 135 -3.15 17.96 2.44
CA LEU A 135 -3.28 17.91 0.98
C LEU A 135 -4.72 18.08 0.51
N ASP A 136 -4.86 18.72 -0.64
CA ASP A 136 -6.12 18.85 -1.36
C ASP A 136 -5.91 18.26 -2.76
N PHE A 137 -6.54 17.13 -3.03
CA PHE A 137 -6.38 16.41 -4.30
C PHE A 137 -6.78 17.28 -5.50
N LEU A 138 -7.85 18.06 -5.35
CA LEU A 138 -8.35 18.90 -6.44
C LEU A 138 -7.35 19.99 -6.84
N LYS A 139 -6.53 20.45 -5.91
CA LYS A 139 -5.49 21.46 -6.20
C LYS A 139 -4.25 20.83 -6.80
N LEU A 140 -3.89 19.61 -6.40
CA LEU A 140 -2.70 18.94 -6.87
C LEU A 140 -2.74 18.58 -8.35
N ARG A 141 -3.92 18.27 -8.88
CA ARG A 141 -4.05 17.85 -10.26
C ARG A 141 -3.67 18.93 -11.29
N VAL A 142 -3.49 20.15 -10.84
CA VAL A 142 -3.07 21.25 -11.70
C VAL A 142 -1.59 21.13 -12.07
N LEU A 143 -0.86 20.36 -11.29
CA LEU A 143 0.55 20.13 -11.52
C LEU A 143 0.78 19.16 -12.69
#